data_6b37c4bb4a04433ca231b50b52018a73
#
_entry.id   6b37c4bb4a04433ca231b50b52018a73
#
_cell.length_a   1.000
_cell.length_b   1.000
_cell.length_c   1.000
_cell.angle_alpha   90.00
_cell.angle_beta   90.00
_cell.angle_gamma   90.00
#
_symmetry.space_group_name_H-M   'P 1'
#
loop_
_entity.id
_entity.type
_entity.pdbx_description
1 polymer ?
#
loop_
_entity_poly.entity_id
_entity_poly.type
_entity_poly.pdbx_seq_one_letter_code
_entity_poly.pdbx_strand_id
1 'polypeptide(L)'
;PTKEEIEDYAVYLGIDLVEDSDLVYIAEWAINAPLPEGWSEHVDEEGHEFYFNTMTNVSTYEHPLDEQYRTYYRQMKEQKSQKA
;
A
#
# COMPACT_ATOMS: atom_id res chain seq x y z
N PRO A 1 -13.96 1.00 1.14
CA PRO A 1 -13.39 0.26 2.28
C PRO A 1 -13.85 0.84 3.62
N THR A 2 -13.88 -0.01 4.64
CA THR A 2 -14.24 0.43 5.98
C THR A 2 -13.02 1.05 6.67
N LYS A 3 -13.30 1.78 7.77
CA LYS A 3 -12.23 2.35 8.58
C LYS A 3 -11.27 1.26 9.07
N GLU A 4 -11.81 0.11 9.49
CA GLU A 4 -11.00 -1.01 9.97
C GLU A 4 -10.08 -1.55 8.87
N GLU A 5 -10.60 -1.67 7.65
CA GLU A 5 -9.79 -2.12 6.52
C GLU A 5 -8.67 -1.14 6.21
N ILE A 6 -8.94 0.16 6.29
CA ILE A 6 -7.93 1.20 6.06
C ILE A 6 -6.86 1.13 7.15
N GLU A 7 -7.25 0.95 8.41
CA GLU A 7 -6.31 0.84 9.51
C GLU A 7 -5.43 -0.40 9.38
N ASP A 8 -6.02 -1.54 9.00
CA ASP A 8 -5.27 -2.77 8.77
C ASP A 8 -4.24 -2.59 7.64
N TYR A 9 -4.64 -1.92 6.58
CA TYR A 9 -3.72 -1.64 5.46
C TYR A 9 -2.62 -0.69 5.87
N ALA A 10 -2.94 0.29 6.73
CA ALA A 10 -1.95 1.21 7.27
C ALA A 10 -0.86 0.46 8.05
N VAL A 11 -1.27 -0.47 8.91
CA VAL A 11 -0.33 -1.31 9.65
C VAL A 11 0.54 -2.13 8.69
N TYR A 12 -0.06 -2.69 7.66
CA TYR A 12 0.67 -3.42 6.62
C TYR A 12 1.73 -2.55 5.95
N LEU A 13 1.43 -1.28 5.71
CA LEU A 13 2.38 -0.34 5.11
C LEU A 13 3.43 0.16 6.10
N GLY A 14 3.28 -0.15 7.39
CA GLY A 14 4.20 0.27 8.42
C GLY A 14 3.85 1.60 9.08
N ILE A 15 2.63 2.09 8.87
CA ILE A 15 2.19 3.37 9.45
C ILE A 15 1.78 3.14 10.91
N ASP A 16 2.31 3.98 11.82
CA ASP A 16 1.94 3.93 13.23
C ASP A 16 0.58 4.62 13.40
N LEU A 17 -0.42 3.88 13.87
CA LEU A 17 -1.79 4.39 13.98
C LEU A 17 -1.96 5.45 15.07
N VAL A 18 -1.02 5.52 16.00
CA VAL A 18 -1.07 6.49 17.10
C VAL A 18 -0.24 7.74 16.78
N GLU A 19 1.05 7.57 16.52
CA GLU A 19 1.95 8.69 16.23
C GLU A 19 1.67 9.35 14.88
N ASP A 20 1.28 8.55 13.90
CA ASP A 20 1.08 9.01 12.53
C ASP A 20 -0.36 8.87 12.08
N SER A 21 -1.30 9.07 13.01
CA SER A 21 -2.73 9.04 12.70
C SER A 21 -3.11 10.03 11.61
N ASP A 22 -2.39 11.14 11.52
CA ASP A 22 -2.59 12.14 10.47
C ASP A 22 -2.09 11.70 9.10
N LEU A 23 -1.36 10.58 9.02
CA LEU A 23 -0.85 10.03 7.77
C LEU A 23 -1.60 8.77 7.32
N VAL A 24 -2.63 8.36 8.05
CA VAL A 24 -3.42 7.17 7.69
C VAL A 24 -4.12 7.33 6.34
N TYR A 25 -4.36 8.58 5.90
CA TYR A 25 -4.94 8.84 4.57
C TYR A 25 -4.12 8.20 3.44
N ILE A 26 -2.82 7.97 3.66
CA ILE A 26 -1.97 7.32 2.66
C ILE A 26 -2.44 5.89 2.42
N ALA A 27 -2.84 5.19 3.48
CA ALA A 27 -3.39 3.84 3.36
C ALA A 27 -4.73 3.85 2.61
N GLU A 28 -5.56 4.88 2.83
CA GLU A 28 -6.82 5.01 2.10
C GLU A 28 -6.58 5.20 0.61
N TRP A 29 -5.61 6.04 0.25
CA TRP A 29 -5.22 6.20 -1.15
C TRP A 29 -4.72 4.89 -1.74
N ALA A 30 -3.87 4.18 -0.99
CA ALA A 30 -3.26 2.94 -1.47
C ALA A 30 -4.31 1.84 -1.70
N ILE A 31 -5.26 1.70 -0.78
CA ILE A 31 -6.27 0.65 -0.87
C ILE A 31 -7.24 0.89 -2.03
N ASN A 32 -7.41 2.15 -2.44
CA ASN A 32 -8.28 2.53 -3.54
C ASN A 32 -7.54 2.69 -4.86
N ALA A 33 -6.22 2.53 -4.87
CA ALA A 33 -5.42 2.75 -6.07
C ALA A 33 -5.69 1.67 -7.11
N PRO A 34 -5.90 2.05 -8.38
CA PRO A 34 -6.07 1.06 -9.45
C PRO A 34 -4.73 0.40 -9.76
N LEU A 35 -4.79 -0.77 -10.40
CA LEU A 35 -3.58 -1.43 -10.88
C LEU A 35 -2.97 -0.61 -12.02
N PRO A 36 -1.64 -0.46 -12.07
CA PRO A 36 -0.99 0.17 -13.22
C PRO A 36 -1.16 -0.67 -14.48
N GLU A 37 -0.92 -0.04 -15.63
CA GLU A 37 -1.03 -0.71 -16.91
C GLU A 37 -0.11 -1.94 -16.98
N GLY A 38 -0.62 -3.00 -17.55
CA GLY A 38 0.12 -4.26 -17.69
C GLY A 38 -0.04 -5.23 -16.53
N TRP A 39 -0.57 -4.78 -15.41
CA TRP A 39 -0.77 -5.62 -14.24
C TRP A 39 -2.18 -6.20 -14.17
N SER A 40 -2.28 -7.44 -13.70
CA SER A 40 -3.58 -8.09 -13.46
C SER A 40 -3.54 -8.79 -12.11
N GLU A 41 -4.73 -8.90 -11.51
CA GLU A 41 -4.88 -9.53 -10.20
C GLU A 41 -5.35 -10.97 -10.37
N HIS A 42 -4.79 -11.87 -9.58
CA HIS A 42 -5.09 -13.30 -9.62
C HIS A 42 -5.15 -13.86 -8.21
N VAL A 43 -5.67 -15.09 -8.10
CA VAL A 43 -5.72 -15.83 -6.83
C VAL A 43 -5.05 -17.18 -7.07
N ASP A 44 -4.14 -17.56 -6.18
CA ASP A 44 -3.44 -18.85 -6.31
C ASP A 44 -4.29 -20.00 -5.76
N GLU A 45 -3.74 -21.23 -5.80
CA GLU A 45 -4.46 -22.42 -5.35
C GLU A 45 -4.80 -22.40 -3.85
N GLU A 46 -4.04 -21.64 -3.07
CA GLU A 46 -4.24 -21.53 -1.64
C GLU A 46 -5.18 -20.38 -1.26
N GLY A 47 -5.69 -19.64 -2.26
CA GLY A 47 -6.58 -18.51 -2.03
C GLY A 47 -5.89 -17.19 -1.79
N HIS A 48 -4.58 -17.13 -1.99
CA HIS A 48 -3.82 -15.89 -1.82
C HIS A 48 -3.85 -15.05 -3.08
N GLU A 49 -4.08 -13.74 -2.92
CA GLU A 49 -4.06 -12.81 -4.05
C GLU A 49 -2.63 -12.53 -4.47
N PHE A 50 -2.40 -12.46 -5.77
CA PHE A 50 -1.12 -12.04 -6.32
C PHE A 50 -1.33 -11.22 -7.59
N TYR A 51 -0.29 -10.55 -8.02
CA TYR A 51 -0.33 -9.64 -9.16
C TYR A 51 0.69 -10.06 -10.19
N PHE A 52 0.30 -10.02 -11.45
CA PHE A 52 1.17 -10.44 -12.55
C PHE A 52 1.25 -9.33 -13.60
N ASN A 53 2.47 -9.03 -14.05
CA ASN A 53 2.71 -8.06 -15.12
C ASN A 53 2.98 -8.80 -16.41
N THR A 54 2.08 -8.64 -17.39
CA THR A 54 2.19 -9.34 -18.68
C THR A 54 3.31 -8.79 -19.56
N MET A 55 3.77 -7.57 -19.28
CA MET A 55 4.83 -6.92 -20.08
C MET A 55 6.23 -7.38 -19.63
N THR A 56 6.41 -7.67 -18.35
CA THR A 56 7.70 -8.06 -17.78
C THR A 56 7.75 -9.50 -17.30
N ASN A 57 6.60 -10.18 -17.26
CA ASN A 57 6.43 -11.54 -16.72
C ASN A 57 6.81 -11.64 -15.24
N VAL A 58 6.75 -10.52 -14.51
CA VAL A 58 7.01 -10.51 -13.07
C VAL A 58 5.71 -10.76 -12.32
N SER A 59 5.77 -11.58 -11.28
CA SER A 59 4.64 -11.79 -10.37
C SER A 59 5.04 -11.43 -8.95
N THR A 60 4.08 -10.93 -8.16
CA THR A 60 4.34 -10.54 -6.78
C THR A 60 3.07 -10.68 -5.96
N TYR A 61 3.22 -10.99 -4.66
CA TYR A 61 2.10 -11.03 -3.73
C TYR A 61 1.77 -9.65 -3.15
N GLU A 62 2.63 -8.66 -3.39
CA GLU A 62 2.37 -7.29 -2.97
C GLU A 62 1.77 -6.48 -4.13
N HIS A 63 0.87 -5.56 -3.79
CA HIS A 63 0.33 -4.65 -4.80
C HIS A 63 1.48 -3.86 -5.41
N PRO A 64 1.51 -3.70 -6.75
CA PRO A 64 2.64 -3.01 -7.41
C PRO A 64 2.93 -1.61 -6.90
N LEU A 65 1.94 -0.93 -6.34
CA LEU A 65 2.11 0.44 -5.83
C LEU A 65 2.43 0.51 -4.34
N ASP A 66 2.47 -0.63 -3.64
CA ASP A 66 2.70 -0.63 -2.18
C ASP A 66 4.01 0.03 -1.81
N GLU A 67 5.09 -0.29 -2.52
CA GLU A 67 6.39 0.30 -2.22
C GLU A 67 6.41 1.81 -2.46
N GLN A 68 5.68 2.27 -3.45
CA GLN A 68 5.55 3.70 -3.73
C GLN A 68 4.86 4.41 -2.55
N TYR A 69 3.80 3.83 -2.01
CA TYR A 69 3.09 4.42 -0.88
C TYR A 69 3.90 4.34 0.41
N ARG A 70 4.68 3.27 0.61
CA ARG A 70 5.60 3.18 1.75
C ARG A 70 6.64 4.28 1.70
N THR A 71 7.20 4.52 0.52
CA THR A 71 8.19 5.59 0.31
C THR A 71 7.56 6.95 0.59
N TYR A 72 6.36 7.18 0.10
CA TYR A 72 5.64 8.43 0.35
C TYR A 72 5.42 8.64 1.85
N TYR A 73 4.99 7.60 2.56
CA TYR A 73 4.81 7.68 4.00
C TYR A 73 6.11 8.04 4.71
N ARG A 74 7.21 7.38 4.35
CA ARG A 74 8.51 7.67 4.96
C ARG A 74 8.93 9.11 4.75
N GLN A 75 8.71 9.65 3.55
CA GLN A 75 9.03 11.03 3.23
C GLN A 75 8.18 12.02 4.04
N MET A 76 6.89 11.75 4.16
CA MET A 76 6.01 12.62 4.94
C MET A 76 6.33 12.56 6.42
N LYS A 77 6.66 11.39 6.93
CA LYS A 77 7.05 11.23 8.32
C LYS A 77 8.34 11.99 8.63
N GLU A 78 9.30 11.94 7.72
CA GLU A 78 10.55 12.68 7.87
C GLU A 78 10.31 14.20 7.90
N GLN A 79 9.47 14.70 7.00
CA GLN A 79 9.12 16.13 6.99
C GLN A 79 8.42 16.54 8.27
N LYS A 80 7.54 15.71 8.78
CA LYS A 80 6.83 15.94 10.02
C LYS A 80 7.79 16.03 11.20
N SER A 81 8.80 15.17 11.23
CA SER A 81 9.82 15.17 12.29
C SER A 81 10.69 16.43 12.23
N GLN A 82 10.97 16.95 11.04
CA GLN A 82 11.81 18.14 10.85
C GLN A 82 11.12 19.42 11.27
N LYS A 83 9.80 19.40 11.37
CA LYS A 83 9.02 20.59 11.75
C LYS A 83 8.86 20.75 13.26
N ALA A 84 9.29 19.79 14.01
CA ALA A 84 9.15 19.80 15.46
C ALA A 84 10.06 20.85 16.12
#